data_ca5fd2dc664e6387c6504ed2321f2f29
#
_entry.id   ca5fd2dc664e6387c6504ed2321f2f29
#
_cell.length_a   1.000
_cell.length_b   1.000
_cell.length_c   1.000
_cell.angle_alpha   90.00
_cell.angle_beta   90.00
_cell.angle_gamma   90.00
#
_symmetry.space_group_name_H-M   'P 1'
#
loop_
_entity.id
_entity.type
_entity.pdbx_description
1 polymer ?
#
loop_
_entity_poly.entity_id
_entity_poly.type
_entity_poly.pdbx_seq_one_letter_code
_entity_poly.pdbx_strand_id
1 'polypeptide(L)'
;MEDEHDRAGFQVVEHILSIENWAQLLTGGDATLFTYEMPLLEVDFNFRVPLLSIPVFGPITLDLNATGGLGLQADLAFGYDTFGIRTALNSGNSWDALDGFFIADFDHSGDDKNEVTLSANIGLQAGFGLLGAEAGIAGSLEFDLGIDIHDVNQD
;
A
#
# COMPACT_ATOMS: atom_id res chain seq x y z
N MET A 1 11.02 7.36 15.77
CA MET A 1 10.13 7.40 14.61
C MET A 1 11.11 7.42 13.45
N GLU A 2 11.60 6.24 13.07
CA GLU A 2 12.45 6.10 11.90
C GLU A 2 11.51 6.09 10.71
N ASP A 3 11.81 6.96 9.75
CA ASP A 3 10.97 7.20 8.59
C ASP A 3 10.84 5.93 7.75
N GLU A 4 9.61 5.45 7.56
CA GLU A 4 9.24 4.33 6.68
C GLU A 4 9.70 4.55 5.21
N HIS A 5 10.09 5.76 4.87
CA HIS A 5 10.54 6.15 3.52
C HIS A 5 11.92 5.61 3.13
N ASP A 6 12.73 5.12 4.08
CA ASP A 6 14.11 4.67 3.81
C ASP A 6 14.23 3.17 3.49
N ARG A 7 13.11 2.42 3.43
CA ARG A 7 13.14 0.96 3.27
C ARG A 7 12.83 0.44 1.87
N ALA A 8 12.39 1.31 0.96
CA ALA A 8 12.17 0.92 -0.43
C ALA A 8 13.51 0.64 -1.12
N GLY A 9 13.72 -0.57 -1.61
CA GLY A 9 14.94 -0.90 -2.32
C GLY A 9 15.20 -2.39 -2.50
N PHE A 10 16.28 -2.67 -3.19
CA PHE A 10 16.76 -4.04 -3.42
C PHE A 10 17.48 -4.61 -2.20
N GLN A 11 16.99 -5.71 -1.66
CA GLN A 11 17.60 -6.46 -0.56
C GLN A 11 18.25 -7.75 -1.06
N VAL A 12 19.21 -7.64 -1.96
CA VAL A 12 19.91 -8.78 -2.53
C VAL A 12 20.95 -9.36 -1.55
N VAL A 13 21.65 -8.48 -0.84
CA VAL A 13 22.82 -8.88 -0.04
C VAL A 13 22.40 -9.61 1.24
N GLU A 14 21.31 -9.21 1.86
CA GLU A 14 20.84 -9.85 3.09
C GLU A 14 20.41 -11.29 2.87
N HIS A 15 19.71 -11.55 1.77
CA HIS A 15 19.26 -12.91 1.43
C HIS A 15 20.41 -13.83 1.04
N ILE A 16 21.38 -13.37 0.23
CA ILE A 16 22.52 -14.19 -0.18
C ILE A 16 23.41 -14.55 1.02
N LEU A 17 23.52 -13.67 2.02
CA LEU A 17 24.35 -13.90 3.20
C LEU A 17 23.61 -14.57 4.37
N SER A 18 22.30 -14.81 4.25
CA SER A 18 21.55 -15.43 5.34
C SER A 18 21.90 -16.91 5.49
N ILE A 19 22.12 -17.34 6.73
CA ILE A 19 22.41 -18.76 7.05
C ILE A 19 21.22 -19.64 6.69
N GLU A 20 20.01 -19.13 6.78
CA GLU A 20 18.77 -19.83 6.43
C GLU A 20 18.72 -20.18 4.95
N ASN A 21 19.03 -19.23 4.05
CA ASN A 21 19.09 -19.50 2.61
C ASN A 21 20.17 -20.54 2.27
N TRP A 22 21.33 -20.47 2.90
CA TRP A 22 22.36 -21.48 2.72
C TRP A 22 21.91 -22.86 3.22
N ALA A 23 21.23 -22.92 4.35
CA ALA A 23 20.71 -24.17 4.87
C ALA A 23 19.64 -24.77 3.94
N GLN A 24 18.76 -23.95 3.38
CA GLN A 24 17.75 -24.38 2.38
C GLN A 24 18.40 -24.93 1.13
N LEU A 25 19.38 -24.23 0.56
CA LEU A 25 20.13 -24.71 -0.61
C LEU A 25 20.84 -26.01 -0.35
N LEU A 26 21.47 -26.18 0.82
CA LEU A 26 22.18 -27.41 1.18
C LEU A 26 21.25 -28.61 1.42
N THR A 27 20.02 -28.37 1.84
CA THR A 27 18.98 -29.39 2.05
C THR A 27 18.15 -29.67 0.81
N GLY A 28 18.41 -28.99 -0.31
CA GLY A 28 17.67 -29.11 -1.57
C GLY A 28 16.35 -28.31 -1.61
N GLY A 29 16.17 -27.38 -0.69
CA GLY A 29 15.07 -26.41 -0.69
C GLY A 29 15.33 -25.23 -1.62
N ASP A 30 14.35 -24.34 -1.69
CA ASP A 30 14.43 -23.11 -2.44
C ASP A 30 14.93 -21.96 -1.56
N ALA A 31 15.77 -21.11 -2.13
CA ALA A 31 16.33 -19.96 -1.46
C ALA A 31 15.94 -18.69 -2.18
N THR A 32 15.52 -17.70 -1.45
CA THR A 32 15.26 -16.36 -1.97
C THR A 32 16.56 -15.69 -2.42
N LEU A 33 16.62 -15.26 -3.67
CA LEU A 33 17.79 -14.61 -4.24
C LEU A 33 17.77 -13.10 -4.02
N PHE A 34 16.60 -12.50 -4.19
CA PHE A 34 16.39 -11.09 -3.89
C PHE A 34 14.94 -10.81 -3.58
N THR A 35 14.70 -9.75 -2.83
CA THR A 35 13.41 -9.08 -2.69
C THR A 35 13.55 -7.62 -3.09
N TYR A 36 12.48 -7.06 -3.61
CA TYR A 36 12.38 -5.65 -3.93
C TYR A 36 11.09 -5.09 -3.37
N GLU A 37 11.20 -4.14 -2.48
CA GLU A 37 10.08 -3.38 -1.94
C GLU A 37 9.89 -2.12 -2.78
N MET A 38 8.72 -1.99 -3.38
CA MET A 38 8.37 -0.78 -4.11
C MET A 38 8.14 0.36 -3.13
N PRO A 39 8.51 1.60 -3.51
CA PRO A 39 8.06 2.76 -2.75
C PRO A 39 6.54 2.78 -2.68
N LEU A 40 6.02 3.13 -1.50
CA LEU A 40 4.59 3.29 -1.31
C LEU A 40 4.01 4.24 -2.37
N LEU A 41 3.08 3.72 -3.16
CA LEU A 41 2.32 4.53 -4.11
C LEU A 41 1.04 4.99 -3.45
N GLU A 42 0.89 6.30 -3.29
CA GLU A 42 -0.27 6.92 -2.69
C GLU A 42 -0.85 7.97 -3.63
N VAL A 43 -2.14 7.88 -3.87
CA VAL A 43 -2.90 8.82 -4.69
C VAL A 43 -4.16 9.23 -3.96
N ASP A 44 -4.26 10.51 -3.60
CA ASP A 44 -5.40 11.07 -2.90
C ASP A 44 -6.14 12.09 -3.76
N PHE A 45 -7.44 12.00 -3.73
CA PHE A 45 -8.34 12.96 -4.33
C PHE A 45 -9.35 13.46 -3.30
N ASN A 46 -9.33 14.74 -2.99
CA ASN A 46 -10.24 15.36 -2.04
C ASN A 46 -11.05 16.46 -2.72
N PHE A 47 -12.32 16.56 -2.37
CA PHE A 47 -13.20 17.60 -2.89
C PHE A 47 -14.04 18.23 -1.78
N ARG A 48 -14.42 19.49 -2.02
CA ARG A 48 -15.38 20.23 -1.20
C ARG A 48 -16.35 20.94 -2.13
N VAL A 49 -17.64 20.75 -1.89
CA VAL A 49 -18.72 21.36 -2.65
C VAL A 49 -19.57 22.19 -1.70
N PRO A 50 -19.67 23.51 -1.90
CA PRO A 50 -20.58 24.33 -1.13
C PRO A 50 -22.02 23.99 -1.49
N LEU A 51 -22.82 23.61 -0.48
CA LEU A 51 -24.24 23.29 -0.65
C LEU A 51 -25.13 24.52 -0.37
N LEU A 52 -24.74 25.29 0.65
CA LEU A 52 -25.50 26.42 1.11
C LEU A 52 -24.57 27.45 1.75
N SER A 53 -24.81 28.73 1.46
CA SER A 53 -24.15 29.83 2.14
C SER A 53 -25.20 30.94 2.35
N ILE A 54 -25.51 31.22 3.62
CA ILE A 54 -26.53 32.18 4.00
C ILE A 54 -25.85 33.34 4.74
N PRO A 55 -25.97 34.57 4.26
CA PRO A 55 -25.52 35.73 5.02
C PRO A 55 -26.39 35.89 6.28
N VAL A 56 -25.74 35.95 7.44
CA VAL A 56 -26.42 36.08 8.74
C VAL A 56 -26.43 37.54 9.22
N PHE A 57 -25.25 38.13 9.25
CA PHE A 57 -25.10 39.53 9.66
C PHE A 57 -23.78 40.11 9.16
N GLY A 58 -23.84 41.25 8.40
CA GLY A 58 -22.63 41.86 7.85
C GLY A 58 -21.79 40.90 7.03
N PRO A 59 -20.50 40.73 7.34
CA PRO A 59 -19.62 39.81 6.62
C PRO A 59 -19.69 38.35 7.12
N ILE A 60 -20.63 38.02 8.01
CA ILE A 60 -20.77 36.68 8.59
C ILE A 60 -21.73 35.85 7.74
N THR A 61 -21.28 34.67 7.32
CA THR A 61 -22.09 33.67 6.63
C THR A 61 -22.23 32.39 7.46
N LEU A 62 -23.35 31.72 7.27
CA LEU A 62 -23.53 30.32 7.69
C LEU A 62 -23.35 29.44 6.46
N ASP A 63 -22.33 28.59 6.49
CA ASP A 63 -21.94 27.79 5.36
C ASP A 63 -22.17 26.29 5.65
N LEU A 64 -22.69 25.60 4.66
CA LEU A 64 -22.82 24.13 4.65
C LEU A 64 -22.09 23.58 3.43
N ASN A 65 -21.13 22.70 3.64
CA ASN A 65 -20.34 22.08 2.58
C ASN A 65 -20.48 20.57 2.64
N ALA A 66 -20.53 19.94 1.48
CA ALA A 66 -20.25 18.53 1.33
C ALA A 66 -18.75 18.35 1.09
N THR A 67 -18.16 17.40 1.75
CA THR A 67 -16.76 17.01 1.58
C THR A 67 -16.68 15.56 1.22
N GLY A 68 -15.64 15.16 0.52
CA GLY A 68 -15.38 13.75 0.25
C GLY A 68 -13.97 13.57 -0.27
N GLY A 69 -13.54 12.31 -0.25
CA GLY A 69 -12.24 11.92 -0.73
C GLY A 69 -12.23 10.47 -1.19
N LEU A 70 -11.27 10.20 -2.05
CA LEU A 70 -10.88 8.87 -2.48
C LEU A 70 -9.38 8.77 -2.33
N GLY A 71 -8.90 7.73 -1.67
CA GLY A 71 -7.49 7.38 -1.54
C GLY A 71 -7.23 6.03 -2.13
N LEU A 72 -6.12 5.89 -2.84
CA LEU A 72 -5.57 4.62 -3.29
C LEU A 72 -4.15 4.53 -2.78
N GLN A 73 -3.86 3.49 -2.04
CA GLN A 73 -2.54 3.17 -1.54
C GLN A 73 -2.13 1.80 -2.06
N ALA A 74 -0.94 1.69 -2.64
CA ALA A 74 -0.39 0.42 -3.10
C ALA A 74 1.02 0.25 -2.53
N ASP A 75 1.21 -0.85 -1.83
CA ASP A 75 2.45 -1.24 -1.17
C ASP A 75 2.80 -2.65 -1.62
N LEU A 76 3.61 -2.73 -2.67
CA LEU A 76 3.94 -3.98 -3.35
C LEU A 76 5.40 -4.35 -3.08
N ALA A 77 5.59 -5.60 -2.72
CA ALA A 77 6.91 -6.21 -2.68
C ALA A 77 6.92 -7.46 -3.57
N PHE A 78 8.03 -7.72 -4.23
CA PHE A 78 8.20 -8.92 -5.03
C PHE A 78 9.61 -9.47 -4.86
N GLY A 79 9.74 -10.76 -5.06
CA GLY A 79 11.02 -11.44 -4.96
C GLY A 79 11.22 -12.44 -6.07
N TYR A 80 12.38 -13.05 -6.04
CA TYR A 80 12.74 -14.14 -6.91
C TYR A 80 13.57 -15.17 -6.14
N ASP A 81 13.22 -16.44 -6.30
CA ASP A 81 13.85 -17.56 -5.64
C ASP A 81 14.52 -18.54 -6.62
N THR A 82 15.15 -19.55 -6.08
CA THR A 82 15.83 -20.60 -6.85
C THR A 82 14.88 -21.64 -7.42
N PHE A 83 13.60 -21.67 -7.05
CA PHE A 83 12.59 -22.60 -7.54
C PHE A 83 12.46 -22.52 -9.06
N GLY A 84 12.27 -21.31 -9.60
CA GLY A 84 12.15 -21.12 -11.05
C GLY A 84 13.38 -21.58 -11.81
N ILE A 85 14.59 -21.29 -11.30
CA ILE A 85 15.84 -21.75 -11.93
C ILE A 85 15.90 -23.27 -11.95
N ARG A 86 15.60 -23.92 -10.82
CA ARG A 86 15.61 -25.37 -10.68
C ARG A 86 14.58 -26.02 -11.60
N THR A 87 13.38 -25.45 -11.67
CA THR A 87 12.30 -25.96 -12.53
C THR A 87 12.70 -25.86 -14.01
N ALA A 88 13.25 -24.72 -14.45
CA ALA A 88 13.74 -24.56 -15.81
C ALA A 88 14.85 -25.53 -16.19
N LEU A 89 15.79 -25.80 -15.27
CA LEU A 89 16.86 -26.75 -15.50
C LEU A 89 16.34 -28.20 -15.60
N ASN A 90 15.33 -28.56 -14.82
CA ASN A 90 14.74 -29.89 -14.83
C ASN A 90 13.85 -30.16 -16.04
N SER A 91 13.06 -29.17 -16.46
CA SER A 91 12.14 -29.28 -17.60
C SER A 91 12.83 -29.06 -18.95
N GLY A 92 13.96 -28.34 -18.97
CA GLY A 92 14.61 -27.86 -20.19
C GLY A 92 13.87 -26.69 -20.87
N ASN A 93 12.85 -26.14 -20.23
CA ASN A 93 12.08 -25.00 -20.72
C ASN A 93 12.49 -23.73 -19.98
N SER A 94 13.07 -22.76 -20.68
CA SER A 94 13.56 -21.52 -20.08
C SER A 94 12.45 -20.63 -19.50
N TRP A 95 11.19 -20.81 -19.93
CA TRP A 95 10.06 -20.02 -19.42
C TRP A 95 9.71 -20.40 -17.98
N ASP A 96 10.01 -21.63 -17.57
CA ASP A 96 9.78 -22.11 -16.20
C ASP A 96 10.68 -21.37 -15.19
N ALA A 97 11.68 -20.63 -15.65
CA ALA A 97 12.45 -19.74 -14.80
C ALA A 97 11.59 -18.61 -14.21
N LEU A 98 10.48 -18.24 -14.85
CA LEU A 98 9.57 -17.23 -14.34
C LEU A 98 8.77 -17.70 -13.12
N ASP A 99 8.69 -19.00 -12.87
CA ASP A 99 8.02 -19.57 -11.70
C ASP A 99 8.74 -19.25 -10.38
N GLY A 100 9.95 -18.70 -10.46
CA GLY A 100 10.67 -18.19 -9.28
C GLY A 100 10.26 -16.78 -8.85
N PHE A 101 9.40 -16.09 -9.58
CA PHE A 101 8.87 -14.81 -9.13
C PHE A 101 7.71 -15.04 -8.17
N PHE A 102 7.74 -14.32 -7.04
CA PHE A 102 6.68 -14.31 -6.06
C PHE A 102 6.36 -12.87 -5.60
N ILE A 103 5.13 -12.67 -5.13
CA ILE A 103 4.72 -11.44 -4.44
C ILE A 103 4.91 -11.70 -2.96
N ALA A 104 5.57 -10.79 -2.25
CA ALA A 104 5.78 -10.92 -0.82
C ALA A 104 4.57 -10.36 -0.08
N ASP A 105 3.82 -11.24 0.59
CA ASP A 105 2.59 -10.91 1.32
C ASP A 105 2.85 -10.44 2.76
N PHE A 106 4.12 -10.50 3.21
CA PHE A 106 4.47 -10.22 4.59
C PHE A 106 5.37 -9.00 4.70
N ASP A 107 5.14 -8.21 5.74
CA ASP A 107 6.05 -7.16 6.14
C ASP A 107 7.32 -7.73 6.84
N HIS A 108 8.26 -6.87 7.19
CA HIS A 108 9.48 -7.25 7.93
C HIS A 108 9.21 -7.86 9.31
N SER A 109 8.00 -7.70 9.86
CA SER A 109 7.55 -8.25 11.14
C SER A 109 6.93 -9.64 10.97
N GLY A 110 6.69 -10.08 9.73
CA GLY A 110 6.00 -11.31 9.38
C GLY A 110 4.49 -11.21 9.49
N ASP A 111 3.96 -9.98 9.55
CA ASP A 111 2.53 -9.71 9.56
C ASP A 111 2.02 -9.61 8.12
N ASP A 112 0.85 -10.19 7.89
CA ASP A 112 0.11 -10.12 6.63
C ASP A 112 -0.30 -8.67 6.32
N LYS A 113 -0.12 -8.24 5.08
CA LYS A 113 -0.27 -6.85 4.68
C LYS A 113 -1.14 -6.74 3.44
N ASN A 114 -2.08 -5.80 3.47
CA ASN A 114 -2.84 -5.47 2.28
C ASN A 114 -1.96 -4.72 1.26
N GLU A 115 -1.72 -5.30 0.10
CA GLU A 115 -0.91 -4.68 -0.97
C GLU A 115 -1.61 -3.49 -1.60
N VAL A 116 -2.95 -3.50 -1.61
CA VAL A 116 -3.74 -2.40 -2.15
C VAL A 116 -4.83 -2.02 -1.17
N THR A 117 -4.85 -0.76 -0.76
CA THR A 117 -5.90 -0.19 0.07
C THR A 117 -6.63 0.91 -0.69
N LEU A 118 -7.94 0.79 -0.76
CA LEU A 118 -8.83 1.81 -1.29
C LEU A 118 -9.61 2.41 -0.14
N SER A 119 -9.48 3.71 0.08
CA SER A 119 -10.23 4.47 1.07
C SER A 119 -11.21 5.41 0.40
N ALA A 120 -12.35 5.62 1.03
CA ALA A 120 -13.35 6.59 0.60
C ALA A 120 -13.98 7.25 1.81
N ASN A 121 -14.12 8.57 1.74
CA ASN A 121 -14.83 9.30 2.77
C ASN A 121 -15.87 10.24 2.16
N ILE A 122 -16.94 10.46 2.90
CA ILE A 122 -17.96 11.45 2.60
C ILE A 122 -18.38 12.13 3.89
N GLY A 123 -18.54 13.43 3.85
CA GLY A 123 -18.86 14.20 5.05
C GLY A 123 -19.67 15.47 4.76
N LEU A 124 -20.15 16.03 5.85
CA LEU A 124 -20.79 17.34 5.88
C LEU A 124 -20.04 18.24 6.87
N GLN A 125 -19.81 19.46 6.47
CA GLN A 125 -19.22 20.49 7.30
C GLN A 125 -20.17 21.68 7.37
N ALA A 126 -20.55 22.06 8.57
CA ALA A 126 -21.33 23.28 8.84
C ALA A 126 -20.50 24.25 9.68
N GLY A 127 -20.51 25.53 9.33
CA GLY A 127 -19.71 26.52 10.03
C GLY A 127 -20.10 27.93 9.73
N PHE A 128 -19.49 28.86 10.47
CA PHE A 128 -19.60 30.29 10.24
C PHE A 128 -18.34 30.78 9.54
N GLY A 129 -18.52 31.46 8.42
CA GLY A 129 -17.47 32.16 7.70
C GLY A 129 -17.42 33.63 8.11
N LEU A 130 -16.21 34.17 8.31
CA LEU A 130 -15.96 35.59 8.54
C LEU A 130 -14.68 35.98 7.81
N LEU A 131 -14.81 36.76 6.72
CA LEU A 131 -13.67 37.33 5.97
C LEU A 131 -12.55 36.28 5.61
N GLY A 132 -12.95 35.08 5.26
CA GLY A 132 -11.99 33.99 4.89
C GLY A 132 -11.52 33.12 6.06
N ALA A 133 -11.99 33.39 7.28
CA ALA A 133 -11.82 32.46 8.40
C ALA A 133 -13.12 31.66 8.60
N GLU A 134 -13.00 30.37 8.83
CA GLU A 134 -14.12 29.47 9.09
C GLU A 134 -13.99 28.86 10.49
N ALA A 135 -15.11 28.78 11.20
CA ALA A 135 -15.22 28.04 12.44
C ALA A 135 -16.51 27.22 12.41
N GLY A 136 -16.40 25.93 12.66
CA GLY A 136 -17.57 25.05 12.55
C GLY A 136 -17.33 23.65 13.06
N ILE A 137 -18.30 22.79 12.78
CA ILE A 137 -18.29 21.36 13.08
C ILE A 137 -18.30 20.57 11.78
N ALA A 138 -17.58 19.47 11.76
CA ALA A 138 -17.58 18.53 10.65
C ALA A 138 -17.93 17.13 11.16
N GLY A 139 -18.62 16.35 10.34
CA GLY A 139 -18.86 14.94 10.53
C GLY A 139 -18.59 14.22 9.22
N SER A 140 -17.88 13.09 9.27
CA SER A 140 -17.59 12.25 8.11
C SER A 140 -17.88 10.80 8.39
N LEU A 141 -18.16 10.06 7.33
CA LEU A 141 -18.13 8.60 7.31
C LEU A 141 -16.93 8.19 6.46
N GLU A 142 -16.18 7.22 6.93
CA GLU A 142 -14.99 6.70 6.30
C GLU A 142 -15.17 5.21 6.02
N PHE A 143 -14.71 4.77 4.87
CA PHE A 143 -14.78 3.39 4.40
C PHE A 143 -13.42 3.01 3.85
N ASP A 144 -12.86 1.92 4.36
CA ASP A 144 -11.63 1.35 3.87
C ASP A 144 -11.89 -0.06 3.33
N LEU A 145 -11.32 -0.33 2.16
CA LEU A 145 -11.30 -1.64 1.53
C LEU A 145 -9.86 -2.03 1.28
N GLY A 146 -9.39 -3.02 2.02
CA GLY A 146 -8.10 -3.67 1.77
C GLY A 146 -8.28 -4.80 0.75
N ILE A 147 -7.34 -4.90 -0.18
CA ILE A 147 -7.22 -6.00 -1.13
C ILE A 147 -5.87 -6.65 -0.88
N ASP A 148 -5.93 -7.90 -0.49
CA ASP A 148 -4.78 -8.77 -0.31
C ASP A 148 -4.60 -9.61 -1.58
N ILE A 149 -3.41 -9.58 -2.16
CA ILE A 149 -3.05 -10.35 -3.35
C ILE A 149 -2.31 -11.60 -2.89
N HIS A 150 -3.08 -12.60 -2.52
CA HIS A 150 -2.52 -13.85 -2.02
C HIS A 150 -1.79 -14.64 -3.13
N ASP A 151 -0.53 -14.99 -2.88
CA ASP A 151 0.18 -15.90 -3.78
C ASP A 151 -0.39 -17.32 -3.64
N VAL A 152 -0.88 -17.86 -4.77
CA VAL A 152 -1.54 -19.16 -4.81
C VAL A 152 -0.53 -20.32 -4.73
N ASN A 153 0.75 -20.04 -4.89
CA ASN A 153 1.84 -20.99 -4.90
C ASN A 153 2.61 -20.97 -3.57
N GLN A 154 1.90 -21.17 -2.46
CA GLN A 154 2.57 -21.45 -1.19
C GLN A 154 3.22 -22.83 -1.24
N ASP A 155 4.44 -22.92 -1.73
CA ASP A 155 5.32 -24.07 -1.60
C ASP A 155 6.39 -23.84 -0.52
#